data_e57dccd2580a606e27db3242767847b5
#
_entry.id   e57dccd2580a606e27db3242767847b5
#
_cell.length_a   1.000
_cell.length_b   1.000
_cell.length_c   1.000
_cell.angle_alpha   90.00
_cell.angle_beta   90.00
_cell.angle_gamma   90.00
#
_symmetry.space_group_name_H-M   'P 1'
#
loop_
_entity.id
_entity.type
_entity.pdbx_description
1 polymer ?
#
loop_
_entity_poly.entity_id
_entity_poly.type
_entity_poly.pdbx_seq_one_letter_code
_entity_poly.pdbx_strand_id
1 'polypeptide(L)'
;MKITALLILFFCGSLFAQNAENGKKIFVRDGCYQCHGYAGQGSIAGARLGPPVLSAEGMIRYIRKPAGAMPAFSDKVLSDKEVNDIYAYLKTMPAPKPVKDIPLLDQMRY
;
A
#
# COMPACT_ATOMS: atom_id res chain seq x y z
N MET A 1 -15.80 -22.98 50.82
CA MET A 1 -14.87 -22.43 49.81
C MET A 1 -15.62 -22.28 48.49
N LYS A 2 -15.92 -21.05 48.09
CA LYS A 2 -16.62 -20.76 46.83
C LYS A 2 -15.55 -20.40 45.80
N ILE A 3 -15.33 -21.30 44.82
CA ILE A 3 -14.40 -21.05 43.71
C ILE A 3 -15.20 -20.29 42.67
N THR A 4 -14.94 -19.00 42.56
CA THR A 4 -15.50 -18.13 41.51
C THR A 4 -14.67 -18.33 40.26
N ALA A 5 -15.19 -19.13 39.31
CA ALA A 5 -14.57 -19.29 38.01
C ALA A 5 -14.71 -17.99 37.20
N LEU A 6 -13.60 -17.28 37.03
CA LEU A 6 -13.51 -16.09 36.19
C LEU A 6 -13.44 -16.55 34.72
N LEU A 7 -14.55 -16.49 34.01
CA LEU A 7 -14.61 -16.71 32.58
C LEU A 7 -13.99 -15.50 31.87
N ILE A 8 -12.72 -15.61 31.48
CA ILE A 8 -12.09 -14.64 30.57
C ILE A 8 -12.59 -14.94 29.16
N LEU A 9 -13.57 -14.18 28.70
CA LEU A 9 -13.96 -14.16 27.30
C LEU A 9 -12.80 -13.57 26.49
N PHE A 10 -12.04 -14.44 25.84
CA PHE A 10 -11.09 -14.06 24.81
C PHE A 10 -11.90 -13.58 23.59
N PHE A 11 -12.09 -12.27 23.50
CA PHE A 11 -12.63 -11.62 22.31
C PHE A 11 -11.57 -11.71 21.22
N CYS A 12 -11.55 -12.81 20.49
CA CYS A 12 -10.70 -12.99 19.31
C CYS A 12 -11.27 -12.10 18.20
N GLY A 13 -10.97 -10.81 18.26
CA GLY A 13 -11.21 -9.88 17.17
C GLY A 13 -10.43 -10.41 15.97
N SER A 14 -11.13 -10.83 14.91
CA SER A 14 -10.53 -11.16 13.63
C SER A 14 -9.89 -9.88 13.08
N LEU A 15 -8.66 -9.59 13.47
CA LEU A 15 -7.79 -8.66 12.77
C LEU A 15 -7.64 -9.24 11.37
N PHE A 16 -8.30 -8.65 10.40
CA PHE A 16 -8.01 -8.91 8.99
C PHE A 16 -6.54 -8.52 8.78
N ALA A 17 -5.65 -9.49 8.96
CA ALA A 17 -4.23 -9.29 8.77
C ALA A 17 -4.02 -8.87 7.31
N GLN A 18 -3.48 -7.68 7.11
CA GLN A 18 -3.05 -7.21 5.81
C GLN A 18 -1.95 -8.15 5.30
N ASN A 19 -2.07 -8.61 4.06
CA ASN A 19 -1.15 -9.56 3.47
C ASN A 19 -0.32 -8.89 2.36
N ALA A 20 0.92 -8.53 2.68
CA ALA A 20 1.82 -7.87 1.73
C ALA A 20 2.18 -8.76 0.53
N GLU A 21 2.29 -10.07 0.71
CA GLU A 21 2.57 -10.99 -0.41
C GLU A 21 1.38 -11.05 -1.37
N ASN A 22 0.16 -11.14 -0.85
CA ASN A 22 -1.04 -11.07 -1.65
C ASN A 22 -1.17 -9.70 -2.34
N GLY A 23 -0.84 -8.63 -1.62
CA GLY A 23 -0.83 -7.26 -2.16
C GLY A 23 0.11 -7.12 -3.36
N LYS A 24 1.29 -7.74 -3.32
CA LYS A 24 2.22 -7.79 -4.45
C LYS A 24 1.60 -8.50 -5.66
N LYS A 25 0.95 -9.64 -5.44
CA LYS A 25 0.28 -10.41 -6.51
C LYS A 25 -0.83 -9.59 -7.17
N ILE A 26 -1.66 -8.91 -6.36
CA ILE A 26 -2.74 -8.05 -6.85
C ILE A 26 -2.18 -6.85 -7.61
N PHE A 27 -1.14 -6.20 -7.08
CA PHE A 27 -0.46 -5.05 -7.70
C PHE A 27 0.03 -5.38 -9.12
N VAL A 28 0.51 -6.61 -9.33
CA VAL A 28 0.92 -7.10 -10.65
C VAL A 28 -0.29 -7.52 -11.48
N ARG A 29 -1.23 -8.27 -10.92
CA ARG A 29 -2.46 -8.75 -11.61
C ARG A 29 -3.25 -7.60 -12.23
N ASP A 30 -3.42 -6.51 -11.47
CA ASP A 30 -4.24 -5.37 -11.88
C ASP A 30 -3.45 -4.30 -12.65
N GLY A 31 -2.18 -4.56 -12.96
CA GLY A 31 -1.37 -3.73 -13.83
C GLY A 31 -0.86 -2.42 -13.20
N CYS A 32 -0.94 -2.27 -11.88
CA CYS A 32 -0.48 -1.07 -11.17
C CYS A 32 0.99 -0.75 -11.49
N TYR A 33 1.82 -1.78 -11.63
CA TYR A 33 3.24 -1.66 -11.93
C TYR A 33 3.54 -0.97 -13.26
N GLN A 34 2.63 -1.03 -14.21
CA GLN A 34 2.85 -0.47 -15.56
C GLN A 34 3.08 1.05 -15.51
N CYS A 35 2.36 1.73 -14.62
CA CYS A 35 2.52 3.16 -14.42
C CYS A 35 3.38 3.50 -13.20
N HIS A 36 3.27 2.71 -12.13
CA HIS A 36 3.87 3.02 -10.84
C HIS A 36 5.19 2.30 -10.54
N GLY A 37 5.64 1.41 -11.46
CA GLY A 37 6.85 0.59 -11.26
C GLY A 37 6.60 -0.62 -10.35
N TYR A 38 7.39 -1.68 -10.50
CA TYR A 38 7.20 -2.95 -9.77
C TYR A 38 7.31 -2.82 -8.24
N ALA A 39 8.11 -1.87 -7.77
CA ALA A 39 8.26 -1.54 -6.36
C ALA A 39 7.45 -0.30 -5.96
N GLY A 40 6.52 0.16 -6.79
CA GLY A 40 5.79 1.40 -6.53
C GLY A 40 6.69 2.64 -6.45
N GLN A 41 7.88 2.57 -7.08
CA GLN A 41 8.87 3.67 -7.07
C GLN A 41 8.45 4.86 -7.92
N GLY A 42 7.41 4.71 -8.73
CA GLY A 42 6.97 5.71 -9.70
C GLY A 42 7.71 5.63 -11.02
N SER A 43 7.19 6.34 -12.00
CA SER A 43 7.75 6.51 -13.34
C SER A 43 7.23 7.82 -13.95
N ILE A 44 7.57 8.07 -15.21
CA ILE A 44 6.99 9.19 -15.97
C ILE A 44 5.46 9.06 -16.13
N ALA A 45 4.93 7.83 -16.06
CA ALA A 45 3.51 7.54 -16.26
C ALA A 45 2.69 7.55 -14.96
N GLY A 46 3.33 7.48 -13.80
CA GLY A 46 2.61 7.43 -12.53
C GLY A 46 3.46 7.79 -11.32
N ALA A 47 2.82 8.36 -10.33
CA ALA A 47 3.47 8.79 -9.11
C ALA A 47 4.08 7.64 -8.32
N ARG A 48 5.05 7.96 -7.46
CA ARG A 48 5.57 7.05 -6.45
C ARG A 48 4.48 6.67 -5.45
N LEU A 49 4.35 5.40 -5.17
CA LEU A 49 3.38 4.84 -4.21
C LEU A 49 4.03 4.26 -2.95
N GLY A 50 5.27 3.82 -3.05
CA GLY A 50 5.96 3.17 -1.94
C GLY A 50 7.21 3.92 -1.44
N PRO A 51 7.37 4.09 -0.13
CA PRO A 51 6.34 3.85 0.90
C PRO A 51 5.17 4.83 0.78
N PRO A 52 3.93 4.41 1.19
CA PRO A 52 2.75 5.23 0.99
C PRO A 52 2.79 6.52 1.82
N VAL A 53 2.34 7.62 1.20
CA VAL A 53 2.12 8.91 1.88
C VAL A 53 0.65 9.10 2.29
N LEU A 54 -0.28 8.39 1.64
CA LEU A 54 -1.69 8.37 2.03
C LEU A 54 -1.92 7.33 3.12
N SER A 55 -2.98 7.50 3.91
CA SER A 55 -3.49 6.40 4.72
C SER A 55 -4.13 5.32 3.84
N ALA A 56 -4.38 4.13 4.39
CA ALA A 56 -5.05 3.06 3.66
C ALA A 56 -6.43 3.49 3.16
N GLU A 57 -7.22 4.17 4.00
CA GLU A 57 -8.53 4.73 3.62
C GLU A 57 -8.39 5.82 2.55
N GLY A 58 -7.34 6.63 2.63
CA GLY A 58 -7.01 7.64 1.62
C GLY A 58 -6.72 7.01 0.28
N MET A 59 -5.97 5.91 0.26
CA MET A 59 -5.68 5.14 -0.95
C MET A 59 -6.96 4.51 -1.53
N ILE A 60 -7.80 3.91 -0.70
CA ILE A 60 -9.10 3.36 -1.13
C ILE A 60 -9.92 4.44 -1.82
N ARG A 61 -10.12 5.59 -1.17
CA ARG A 61 -10.91 6.69 -1.76
C ARG A 61 -10.32 7.16 -3.09
N TYR A 62 -8.99 7.29 -3.16
CA TYR A 62 -8.33 7.76 -4.38
C TYR A 62 -8.50 6.79 -5.54
N ILE A 63 -8.35 5.48 -5.30
CA ILE A 63 -8.49 4.43 -6.32
C ILE A 63 -9.93 4.40 -6.89
N ARG A 64 -10.95 4.70 -6.06
CA ARG A 64 -12.35 4.78 -6.51
C ARG A 64 -12.63 5.97 -7.41
N LYS A 65 -11.94 7.08 -7.19
CA LYS A 65 -12.10 8.32 -7.96
C LYS A 65 -10.75 9.01 -8.16
N PRO A 66 -9.89 8.43 -9.01
CA PRO A 66 -8.55 8.97 -9.24
C PRO A 66 -8.59 10.24 -10.10
N ALA A 67 -7.50 10.99 -10.06
CA ALA A 67 -7.26 12.11 -10.96
C ALA A 67 -6.42 11.67 -12.19
N GLY A 68 -6.49 12.46 -13.26
CA GLY A 68 -5.67 12.27 -14.45
C GLY A 68 -5.96 10.98 -15.22
N ALA A 69 -4.93 10.34 -15.72
CA ALA A 69 -5.03 9.16 -16.60
C ALA A 69 -5.17 7.84 -15.83
N MET A 70 -5.10 7.85 -14.51
CA MET A 70 -5.28 6.64 -13.72
C MET A 70 -6.71 6.10 -13.86
N PRO A 71 -6.91 4.81 -14.21
CA PRO A 71 -8.25 4.24 -14.27
C PRO A 71 -8.86 4.11 -12.87
N ALA A 72 -10.18 4.28 -12.78
CA ALA A 72 -10.91 4.03 -11.55
C ALA A 72 -11.20 2.54 -11.38
N PHE A 73 -11.00 2.02 -10.17
CA PHE A 73 -11.34 0.64 -9.82
C PHE A 73 -12.53 0.65 -8.87
N SER A 74 -13.61 -0.03 -9.25
CA SER A 74 -14.74 -0.24 -8.34
C SER A 74 -14.41 -1.27 -7.26
N ASP A 75 -15.19 -1.29 -6.19
CA ASP A 75 -15.08 -2.28 -5.11
C ASP A 75 -15.35 -3.73 -5.57
N LYS A 76 -16.09 -3.87 -6.69
CA LYS A 76 -16.36 -5.18 -7.31
C LYS A 76 -15.15 -5.73 -8.07
N VAL A 77 -14.28 -4.87 -8.57
CA VAL A 77 -13.07 -5.24 -9.33
C VAL A 77 -11.87 -5.38 -8.40
N LEU A 78 -11.74 -4.46 -7.46
CA LEU A 78 -10.65 -4.39 -6.50
C LEU A 78 -11.25 -4.03 -5.13
N SER A 79 -11.47 -5.02 -4.28
CA SER A 79 -12.10 -4.84 -2.98
C SER A 79 -11.23 -3.99 -2.03
N ASP A 80 -11.84 -3.41 -1.01
CA ASP A 80 -11.11 -2.64 0.01
C ASP A 80 -10.09 -3.51 0.74
N LYS A 81 -10.38 -4.82 0.94
CA LYS A 81 -9.43 -5.77 1.49
C LYS A 81 -8.20 -5.91 0.58
N GLU A 82 -8.40 -6.05 -0.71
CA GLU A 82 -7.30 -6.16 -1.69
C GLU A 82 -6.48 -4.86 -1.74
N VAL A 83 -7.11 -3.69 -1.65
CA VAL A 83 -6.38 -2.41 -1.53
C VAL A 83 -5.56 -2.36 -0.25
N ASN A 84 -6.09 -2.85 0.87
CA ASN A 84 -5.32 -2.95 2.13
C ASN A 84 -4.13 -3.90 2.01
N ASP A 85 -4.25 -5.00 1.27
CA ASP A 85 -3.14 -5.90 1.00
C ASP A 85 -2.07 -5.22 0.11
N ILE A 86 -2.49 -4.48 -0.93
CA ILE A 86 -1.58 -3.65 -1.73
C ILE A 86 -0.89 -2.60 -0.86
N TYR A 87 -1.63 -1.94 0.02
CA TYR A 87 -1.08 -0.95 0.94
C TYR A 87 0.01 -1.56 1.83
N ALA A 88 -0.24 -2.76 2.38
CA ALA A 88 0.74 -3.50 3.16
C ALA A 88 2.00 -3.82 2.35
N TYR A 89 1.84 -4.21 1.08
CA TYR A 89 2.97 -4.43 0.17
C TYR A 89 3.78 -3.15 -0.03
N LEU A 90 3.13 -2.04 -0.34
CA LEU A 90 3.80 -0.76 -0.58
C LEU A 90 4.53 -0.23 0.67
N LYS A 91 4.04 -0.55 1.87
CA LYS A 91 4.73 -0.24 3.13
C LYS A 91 6.06 -0.96 3.31
N THR A 92 6.27 -2.08 2.62
CA THR A 92 7.54 -2.81 2.66
C THR A 92 8.62 -2.15 1.80
N MET A 93 8.25 -1.16 0.97
CA MET A 93 9.21 -0.50 0.08
C MET A 93 10.14 0.44 0.85
N PRO A 94 11.42 0.48 0.47
CA PRO A 94 12.36 1.40 1.08
C PRO A 94 12.03 2.85 0.72
N ALA A 95 12.31 3.77 1.64
CA ALA A 95 12.28 5.19 1.33
C ALA A 95 13.31 5.53 0.23
N PRO A 96 13.05 6.55 -0.60
CA PRO A 96 14.03 7.02 -1.57
C PRO A 96 15.28 7.52 -0.83
N LYS A 97 16.44 7.28 -1.43
CA LYS A 97 17.68 7.84 -0.90
C LYS A 97 17.62 9.36 -0.94
N PRO A 98 18.10 10.05 0.11
CA PRO A 98 18.31 11.51 0.04
C PRO A 98 19.21 11.89 -1.14
N VAL A 99 18.96 13.04 -1.74
CA VAL A 99 19.75 13.51 -2.91
C VAL A 99 21.25 13.50 -2.65
N LYS A 100 21.67 13.91 -1.43
CA LYS A 100 23.07 13.90 -0.99
C LYS A 100 23.74 12.52 -1.02
N ASP A 101 22.94 11.44 -0.94
CA ASP A 101 23.43 10.06 -0.92
C ASP A 101 23.43 9.43 -2.34
N ILE A 102 23.11 10.23 -3.36
CA ILE A 102 23.14 9.84 -4.78
C ILE A 102 24.25 10.67 -5.46
N PRO A 103 25.45 10.10 -5.69
CA PRO A 103 26.60 10.86 -6.14
C PRO A 103 26.35 11.68 -7.41
N LEU A 104 25.60 11.12 -8.36
CA LEU A 104 25.27 11.82 -9.60
C LEU A 104 24.39 13.06 -9.37
N LEU A 105 23.42 12.97 -8.48
CA LEU A 105 22.54 14.10 -8.17
C LEU A 105 23.22 15.14 -7.27
N ASP A 106 24.13 14.69 -6.41
CA ASP A 106 24.89 15.62 -5.56
C ASP A 106 25.84 16.51 -6.38
N GLN A 107 26.39 15.99 -7.48
CA GLN A 107 27.21 16.76 -8.44
C GLN A 107 26.39 17.81 -9.22
N MET A 108 25.07 17.69 -9.26
CA MET A 108 24.17 18.61 -9.97
C MET A 108 23.67 19.77 -9.09
N ARG A 109 24.18 19.91 -7.87
CA ARG A 109 23.84 21.04 -7.00
C ARG A 109 24.55 22.29 -7.49
N TYR A 110 23.76 23.31 -7.79
CA TYR A 110 24.26 24.66 -8.11
C TYR A 110 24.30 25.50 -6.84
#